data_e727e2ebce28f879bc0c9561679a67e7
#
_entry.id   e727e2ebce28f879bc0c9561679a67e7
#
_cell.length_a   1.000
_cell.length_b   1.000
_cell.length_c   1.000
_cell.angle_alpha   90.00
_cell.angle_beta   90.00
_cell.angle_gamma   90.00
#
_symmetry.space_group_name_H-M   'P 1'
#
loop_
_entity.id
_entity.type
_entity.pdbx_description
1 polymer ?
#
loop_
_entity_poly.entity_id
_entity_poly.type
_entity_poly.pdbx_seq_one_letter_code
_entity_poly.pdbx_strand_id
1 'polypeptide(L)'
;NDIWRYIDIGGFVEMVGKNRTIGFSNSERFYAKGVHGVSGTYTIPEVKTAEENNFLTSLFNGMRDKIVTEQQENIQENTAYEKAMKTLDKIKLCKNEKHINAVVEIIKTQEHAATSERELKHHLHSKATELGLKYNKESGRYEKQIIDNDIDTE
;
A
#
# COMPACT_ATOMS: atom_id res chain seq x y z
N ASN A 1 26.87 -8.46 -20.56
CA ASN A 1 26.00 -7.32 -20.15
C ASN A 1 25.59 -7.34 -18.67
N ASP A 2 26.46 -7.80 -17.78
CA ASP A 2 26.12 -7.92 -16.35
C ASP A 2 26.20 -6.59 -15.58
N ILE A 3 26.80 -5.56 -16.18
CA ILE A 3 26.97 -4.25 -15.53
C ILE A 3 25.65 -3.62 -15.08
N TRP A 4 24.58 -3.79 -15.87
CA TRP A 4 23.24 -3.25 -15.56
C TRP A 4 22.56 -3.89 -14.35
N ARG A 5 23.04 -5.02 -13.85
CA ARG A 5 22.55 -5.64 -12.60
C ARG A 5 23.03 -4.91 -11.36
N TYR A 6 24.16 -4.20 -11.45
CA TYR A 6 24.82 -3.54 -10.32
C TYR A 6 24.63 -2.02 -10.33
N ILE A 7 23.96 -1.49 -11.37
CA ILE A 7 23.69 -0.06 -11.49
C ILE A 7 22.26 0.22 -11.06
N ASP A 8 22.07 1.13 -10.10
CA ASP A 8 20.74 1.55 -9.65
C ASP A 8 20.09 2.52 -10.63
N ILE A 9 20.88 3.42 -11.22
CA ILE A 9 20.44 4.38 -12.23
C ILE A 9 21.42 4.46 -13.38
N GLY A 10 20.90 4.51 -14.61
CA GLY A 10 21.70 4.68 -15.82
C GLY A 10 20.98 5.57 -16.80
N GLY A 11 21.61 6.65 -17.21
CA GLY A 11 21.06 7.59 -18.18
C GLY A 11 21.83 7.57 -19.50
N PHE A 12 21.12 7.73 -20.59
CA PHE A 12 21.68 7.93 -21.94
C PHE A 12 21.60 9.40 -22.34
N VAL A 13 22.75 9.99 -22.67
CA VAL A 13 22.82 11.41 -23.08
C VAL A 13 22.88 11.50 -24.59
N GLU A 14 22.02 12.30 -25.17
CA GLU A 14 21.99 12.57 -26.62
C GLU A 14 21.73 14.05 -26.92
N MET A 15 22.00 14.42 -28.16
CA MET A 15 21.63 15.74 -28.71
C MET A 15 20.31 15.63 -29.49
N VAL A 16 19.30 16.37 -29.06
CA VAL A 16 18.02 16.50 -29.77
C VAL A 16 17.89 17.94 -30.28
N GLY A 17 18.16 18.13 -31.56
CA GLY A 17 18.31 19.48 -32.11
C GLY A 17 19.49 20.23 -31.50
N LYS A 18 19.24 21.33 -30.81
CA LYS A 18 20.27 22.11 -30.12
C LYS A 18 20.39 21.79 -28.61
N ASN A 19 19.52 20.93 -28.10
CA ASN A 19 19.46 20.66 -26.68
C ASN A 19 20.15 19.33 -26.35
N ARG A 20 20.88 19.29 -25.24
CA ARG A 20 21.33 18.06 -24.62
C ARG A 20 20.21 17.49 -23.79
N THR A 21 19.96 16.20 -23.92
CA THR A 21 18.97 15.47 -23.14
C THR A 21 19.59 14.25 -22.48
N ILE A 22 19.04 13.83 -21.34
CA ILE A 22 19.37 12.58 -20.69
C ILE A 22 18.09 11.77 -20.51
N GLY A 23 18.10 10.54 -21.03
CA GLY A 23 16.97 9.61 -20.92
C GLY A 23 17.25 8.51 -19.91
N PHE A 24 16.28 8.21 -19.05
CA PHE A 24 16.35 7.16 -18.03
C PHE A 24 15.39 6.00 -18.30
N SER A 25 14.75 5.98 -19.45
CA SER A 25 13.90 4.87 -19.88
C SER A 25 14.55 4.12 -21.03
N ASN A 26 14.44 2.80 -21.02
CA ASN A 26 14.92 1.96 -22.12
C ASN A 26 14.23 2.35 -23.44
N SER A 27 15.01 2.30 -24.51
CA SER A 27 14.52 2.43 -25.87
C SER A 27 15.14 1.36 -26.76
N GLU A 28 14.70 1.25 -28.02
CA GLU A 28 15.29 0.34 -29.01
C GLU A 28 16.76 0.67 -29.31
N ARG A 29 17.19 1.90 -29.06
CA ARG A 29 18.54 2.40 -29.40
C ARG A 29 19.53 2.32 -28.26
N PHE A 30 19.07 2.35 -27.00
CA PHE A 30 19.97 2.39 -25.84
C PHE A 30 19.31 1.80 -24.60
N TYR A 31 20.18 1.31 -23.71
CA TYR A 31 19.78 0.87 -22.38
C TYR A 31 19.86 2.05 -21.41
N ALA A 32 18.81 2.20 -20.63
CA ALA A 32 18.75 3.15 -19.53
C ALA A 32 17.96 2.53 -18.36
N LYS A 33 18.16 3.03 -17.16
CA LYS A 33 17.49 2.54 -15.96
C LYS A 33 17.13 3.73 -15.08
N GLY A 34 15.86 3.97 -14.89
CA GLY A 34 15.35 4.94 -13.93
C GLY A 34 14.78 4.24 -12.70
N VAL A 35 14.90 4.87 -11.56
CA VAL A 35 14.40 4.39 -10.26
C VAL A 35 13.88 5.58 -9.44
N HIS A 36 13.06 5.29 -8.44
CA HIS A 36 12.59 6.27 -7.45
C HIS A 36 12.04 7.57 -8.06
N GLY A 37 11.15 7.43 -9.05
CA GLY A 37 10.52 8.58 -9.71
C GLY A 37 11.35 9.25 -10.79
N VAL A 38 12.59 8.83 -11.03
CA VAL A 38 13.39 9.27 -12.18
C VAL A 38 13.12 8.36 -13.36
N SER A 39 12.43 8.87 -14.36
CA SER A 39 12.10 8.15 -15.59
C SER A 39 11.90 9.14 -16.74
N GLY A 40 11.84 8.64 -17.99
CA GLY A 40 11.67 9.50 -19.16
C GLY A 40 12.92 10.29 -19.52
N THR A 41 12.74 11.43 -20.14
CA THR A 41 13.82 12.27 -20.69
C THR A 41 13.80 13.66 -20.08
N TYR A 42 14.97 14.14 -19.69
CA TYR A 42 15.18 15.46 -19.12
C TYR A 42 16.11 16.27 -20.02
N THR A 43 15.82 17.56 -20.18
CA THR A 43 16.74 18.47 -20.84
C THR A 43 17.84 18.88 -19.88
N ILE A 44 19.09 18.67 -20.28
CA ILE A 44 20.26 19.14 -19.53
C ILE A 44 20.42 20.63 -19.81
N PRO A 45 20.34 21.51 -18.80
CA PRO A 45 20.48 22.94 -19.01
C PRO A 45 21.90 23.31 -19.49
N GLU A 46 22.00 24.38 -20.26
CA GLU A 46 23.29 24.97 -20.55
C GLU A 46 23.81 25.69 -19.29
N VAL A 47 25.00 25.29 -18.84
CA VAL A 47 25.62 25.80 -17.63
C VAL A 47 26.70 26.83 -18.03
N LYS A 48 26.55 28.05 -17.60
CA LYS A 48 27.51 29.13 -17.88
C LYS A 48 28.45 29.40 -16.72
N THR A 49 27.99 29.16 -15.50
CA THR A 49 28.77 29.33 -14.27
C THR A 49 28.71 28.10 -13.39
N ALA A 50 29.64 27.96 -12.45
CA ALA A 50 29.67 26.84 -11.52
C ALA A 50 28.43 26.79 -10.60
N GLU A 51 27.89 27.95 -10.23
CA GLU A 51 26.72 28.11 -9.38
C GLU A 51 25.45 27.64 -10.07
N GLU A 52 25.37 27.69 -11.41
CA GLU A 52 24.24 27.22 -12.19
C GLU A 52 24.25 25.68 -12.36
N ASN A 53 25.36 25.03 -12.02
CA ASN A 53 25.53 23.58 -12.21
C ASN A 53 24.84 22.75 -11.11
N ASN A 54 23.52 22.80 -11.05
CA ASN A 54 22.72 22.13 -10.04
C ASN A 54 21.80 21.03 -10.58
N PHE A 55 21.82 20.76 -11.89
CA PHE A 55 20.91 19.79 -12.52
C PHE A 55 20.96 18.42 -11.87
N LEU A 56 22.15 17.82 -11.75
CA LEU A 56 22.31 16.49 -11.15
C LEU A 56 21.97 16.51 -9.65
N THR A 57 22.37 17.57 -8.95
CA THR A 57 22.03 17.73 -7.52
C THR A 57 20.53 17.77 -7.31
N SER A 58 19.79 18.52 -8.13
CA SER A 58 18.32 18.57 -8.07
C SER A 58 17.70 17.24 -8.39
N LEU A 59 18.20 16.50 -9.40
CA LEU A 59 17.74 15.19 -9.77
C LEU A 59 17.92 14.17 -8.62
N PHE A 60 19.11 14.13 -8.01
CA PHE A 60 19.40 13.23 -6.90
C PHE A 60 18.64 13.59 -5.61
N ASN A 61 18.42 14.87 -5.34
CA ASN A 61 17.58 15.31 -4.23
C ASN A 61 16.14 14.84 -4.42
N GLY A 62 15.57 14.96 -5.62
CA GLY A 62 14.24 14.44 -5.93
C GLY A 62 14.13 12.94 -5.73
N MET A 63 15.17 12.18 -6.14
CA MET A 63 15.25 10.74 -5.88
C MET A 63 15.26 10.42 -4.37
N ARG A 64 16.11 11.12 -3.61
CA ARG A 64 16.21 10.94 -2.15
C ARG A 64 14.87 11.20 -1.47
N ASP A 65 14.20 12.28 -1.83
CA ASP A 65 12.92 12.64 -1.26
C ASP A 65 11.85 11.59 -1.58
N LYS A 66 11.88 11.02 -2.79
CA LYS A 66 11.00 9.92 -3.18
C LYS A 66 11.28 8.65 -2.38
N ILE A 67 12.54 8.27 -2.18
CA ILE A 67 12.94 7.12 -1.36
C ILE A 67 12.42 7.29 0.08
N VAL A 68 12.60 8.47 0.66
CA VAL A 68 12.12 8.75 2.03
C VAL A 68 10.61 8.61 2.12
N THR A 69 9.88 9.14 1.13
CA THR A 69 8.41 9.00 1.07
C THR A 69 7.99 7.53 0.96
N GLU A 70 8.58 6.77 0.05
CA GLU A 70 8.29 5.35 -0.13
C GLU A 70 8.60 4.53 1.13
N GLN A 71 9.68 4.86 1.85
CA GLN A 71 10.00 4.22 3.13
C GLN A 71 8.95 4.52 4.20
N GLN A 72 8.46 5.76 4.28
CA GLN A 72 7.41 6.15 5.22
C GLN A 72 6.09 5.44 4.92
N GLU A 73 5.69 5.37 3.64
CA GLU A 73 4.52 4.62 3.19
C GLU A 73 4.63 3.13 3.57
N ASN A 74 5.77 2.50 3.32
CA ASN A 74 6.04 1.10 3.68
C ASN A 74 5.96 0.85 5.20
N ILE A 75 6.46 1.77 6.03
CA ILE A 75 6.37 1.66 7.49
C ILE A 75 4.92 1.75 7.95
N GLN A 76 4.13 2.66 7.38
CA GLN A 76 2.71 2.80 7.69
C GLN A 76 1.94 1.54 7.28
N GLU A 77 2.17 1.02 6.08
CA GLU A 77 1.53 -0.19 5.58
C GLU A 77 1.88 -1.41 6.44
N ASN A 78 3.15 -1.61 6.80
CA ASN A 78 3.58 -2.67 7.70
C ASN A 78 2.93 -2.56 9.09
N THR A 79 2.83 -1.35 9.63
CA THR A 79 2.16 -1.10 10.92
C THR A 79 0.67 -1.45 10.85
N ALA A 80 -0.01 -1.08 9.77
CA ALA A 80 -1.41 -1.42 9.54
C ALA A 80 -1.59 -2.94 9.38
N TYR A 81 -0.67 -3.62 8.69
CA TYR A 81 -0.66 -5.07 8.56
C TYR A 81 -0.48 -5.77 9.91
N GLU A 82 0.45 -5.34 10.76
CA GLU A 82 0.62 -5.88 12.11
C GLU A 82 -0.64 -5.70 12.98
N LYS A 83 -1.33 -4.55 12.87
CA LYS A 83 -2.61 -4.32 13.54
C LYS A 83 -3.67 -5.31 13.04
N ALA A 84 -3.73 -5.55 11.74
CA ALA A 84 -4.66 -6.52 11.14
C ALA A 84 -4.40 -7.95 11.65
N MET A 85 -3.14 -8.39 11.73
CA MET A 85 -2.78 -9.70 12.27
C MET A 85 -3.20 -9.86 13.74
N LYS A 86 -2.94 -8.86 14.58
CA LYS A 86 -3.41 -8.85 15.98
C LYS A 86 -4.94 -8.91 16.08
N THR A 87 -5.65 -8.25 15.16
CA THR A 87 -7.11 -8.28 15.12
C THR A 87 -7.62 -9.65 14.67
N LEU A 88 -6.96 -10.30 13.70
CA LEU A 88 -7.26 -11.67 13.29
C LEU A 88 -7.13 -12.66 14.45
N ASP A 89 -6.10 -12.52 15.28
CA ASP A 89 -5.96 -13.37 16.46
C ASP A 89 -7.06 -13.13 17.51
N LYS A 90 -7.52 -11.88 17.67
CA LYS A 90 -8.69 -11.58 18.51
C LYS A 90 -9.97 -12.23 17.96
N ILE A 91 -10.17 -12.24 16.63
CA ILE A 91 -11.31 -12.93 15.99
C ILE A 91 -11.31 -14.41 16.35
N LYS A 92 -10.16 -15.09 16.23
CA LYS A 92 -10.04 -16.53 16.59
C LYS A 92 -10.42 -16.80 18.04
N LEU A 93 -10.16 -15.87 18.95
CA LEU A 93 -10.44 -15.99 20.38
C LEU A 93 -11.86 -15.59 20.78
N CYS A 94 -12.69 -15.10 19.85
CA CYS A 94 -14.07 -14.73 20.13
C CYS A 94 -14.91 -15.95 20.53
N LYS A 95 -15.67 -15.83 21.63
CA LYS A 95 -16.50 -16.90 22.21
C LYS A 95 -17.99 -16.54 22.31
N ASN A 96 -18.35 -15.28 22.12
CA ASN A 96 -19.71 -14.81 22.28
C ASN A 96 -19.96 -13.52 21.48
N GLU A 97 -21.22 -13.10 21.43
CA GLU A 97 -21.70 -11.91 20.73
C GLU A 97 -20.95 -10.63 21.14
N LYS A 98 -20.72 -10.45 22.44
CA LYS A 98 -20.02 -9.25 22.95
C LYS A 98 -18.59 -9.17 22.41
N HIS A 99 -17.88 -10.29 22.32
CA HIS A 99 -16.53 -10.34 21.76
C HIS A 99 -16.54 -10.03 20.27
N ILE A 100 -17.46 -10.60 19.51
CA ILE A 100 -17.62 -10.34 18.07
C ILE A 100 -17.87 -8.84 17.83
N ASN A 101 -18.83 -8.25 18.55
CA ASN A 101 -19.17 -6.85 18.37
C ASN A 101 -18.06 -5.90 18.82
N ALA A 102 -17.27 -6.25 19.81
CA ALA A 102 -16.07 -5.48 20.17
C ALA A 102 -15.03 -5.48 19.03
N VAL A 103 -14.86 -6.61 18.33
CA VAL A 103 -13.97 -6.68 17.17
C VAL A 103 -14.51 -5.91 15.96
N VAL A 104 -15.85 -5.87 15.76
CA VAL A 104 -16.47 -4.99 14.74
C VAL A 104 -16.01 -3.54 14.92
N GLU A 105 -16.02 -3.03 16.14
CA GLU A 105 -15.61 -1.65 16.41
C GLU A 105 -14.10 -1.45 16.19
N ILE A 106 -13.27 -2.44 16.52
CA ILE A 106 -11.84 -2.39 16.21
C ILE A 106 -11.62 -2.31 14.70
N ILE A 107 -12.28 -3.15 13.91
CA ILE A 107 -12.15 -3.15 12.44
C ILE A 107 -12.61 -1.83 11.84
N LYS A 108 -13.65 -1.19 12.39
CA LYS A 108 -14.15 0.11 11.89
C LYS A 108 -13.18 1.28 12.16
N THR A 109 -12.40 1.20 13.22
CA THR A 109 -11.60 2.33 13.72
C THR A 109 -10.11 2.21 13.42
N GLN A 110 -9.61 1.01 13.13
CA GLN A 110 -8.18 0.83 12.81
C GLN A 110 -7.85 1.22 11.38
N GLU A 111 -6.59 1.59 11.15
CA GLU A 111 -6.03 1.73 9.79
C GLU A 111 -5.87 0.35 9.15
N HIS A 112 -6.10 0.28 7.86
CA HIS A 112 -6.03 -0.95 7.09
C HIS A 112 -4.95 -0.86 5.99
N ALA A 113 -4.20 -1.95 5.82
CA ALA A 113 -3.31 -2.14 4.70
C ALA A 113 -4.05 -2.91 3.59
N ALA A 114 -3.95 -2.41 2.36
CA ALA A 114 -4.47 -3.08 1.15
C ALA A 114 -5.85 -3.76 1.38
N THR A 115 -5.91 -5.10 1.26
CA THR A 115 -7.15 -5.89 1.37
C THR A 115 -7.50 -6.31 2.80
N SER A 116 -6.71 -5.91 3.81
CA SER A 116 -6.82 -6.43 5.18
C SER A 116 -8.21 -6.20 5.83
N GLU A 117 -8.86 -5.08 5.53
CA GLU A 117 -10.22 -4.81 6.03
C GLU A 117 -11.22 -5.86 5.54
N ARG A 118 -11.19 -6.18 4.25
CA ARG A 118 -12.08 -7.16 3.64
C ARG A 118 -11.83 -8.57 4.21
N GLU A 119 -10.58 -8.93 4.40
CA GLU A 119 -10.18 -10.22 4.96
C GLU A 119 -10.62 -10.37 6.42
N LEU A 120 -10.40 -9.34 7.24
CA LEU A 120 -10.85 -9.32 8.63
C LEU A 120 -12.37 -9.43 8.74
N LYS A 121 -13.13 -8.71 7.90
CA LYS A 121 -14.59 -8.80 7.84
C LYS A 121 -15.05 -10.21 7.45
N HIS A 122 -14.37 -10.86 6.51
CA HIS A 122 -14.67 -12.23 6.10
C HIS A 122 -14.43 -13.22 7.26
N HIS A 123 -13.26 -13.16 7.90
CA HIS A 123 -12.96 -14.01 9.06
C HIS A 123 -13.91 -13.78 10.24
N LEU A 124 -14.26 -12.52 10.50
CA LEU A 124 -15.20 -12.18 11.55
C LEU A 124 -16.59 -12.74 11.27
N HIS A 125 -17.05 -12.64 10.02
CA HIS A 125 -18.33 -13.21 9.59
C HIS A 125 -18.36 -14.73 9.74
N SER A 126 -17.30 -15.42 9.31
CA SER A 126 -17.17 -16.88 9.48
C SER A 126 -17.23 -17.26 10.96
N LYS A 127 -16.50 -16.55 11.82
CA LYS A 127 -16.49 -16.80 13.27
C LYS A 127 -17.84 -16.50 13.93
N ALA A 128 -18.51 -15.45 13.52
CA ALA A 128 -19.85 -15.12 14.02
C ALA A 128 -20.87 -16.20 13.63
N THR A 129 -20.78 -16.72 12.40
CA THR A 129 -21.64 -17.82 11.92
C THR A 129 -21.41 -19.11 12.74
N GLU A 130 -20.14 -19.45 13.05
CA GLU A 130 -19.82 -20.59 13.95
C GLU A 130 -20.47 -20.45 15.33
N LEU A 131 -20.64 -19.20 15.80
CA LEU A 131 -21.27 -18.89 17.09
C LEU A 131 -22.79 -18.73 17.00
N GLY A 132 -23.41 -18.99 15.85
CA GLY A 132 -24.85 -18.86 15.63
C GLY A 132 -25.35 -17.42 15.61
N LEU A 133 -24.46 -16.46 15.24
CA LEU A 133 -24.79 -15.06 15.17
C LEU A 133 -25.04 -14.61 13.73
N LYS A 134 -26.01 -13.71 13.53
CA LYS A 134 -26.28 -13.05 12.25
C LYS A 134 -25.96 -11.56 12.33
N TYR A 135 -25.46 -11.01 11.22
CA TYR A 135 -25.24 -9.57 11.10
C TYR A 135 -26.54 -8.84 10.85
N ASN A 136 -26.91 -7.94 11.75
CA ASN A 136 -28.03 -7.03 11.59
C ASN A 136 -27.52 -5.72 10.95
N LYS A 137 -28.05 -5.41 9.76
CA LYS A 137 -27.65 -4.22 9.00
C LYS A 137 -28.11 -2.90 9.63
N GLU A 138 -29.21 -2.92 10.34
CA GLU A 138 -29.79 -1.72 10.97
C GLU A 138 -28.99 -1.31 12.20
N SER A 139 -28.67 -2.28 13.07
CA SER A 139 -27.84 -2.02 14.26
C SER A 139 -26.32 -2.00 13.95
N GLY A 140 -25.91 -2.53 12.79
CA GLY A 140 -24.50 -2.66 12.43
C GLY A 140 -23.72 -3.64 13.30
N ARG A 141 -24.40 -4.63 13.90
CA ARG A 141 -23.89 -5.58 14.89
C ARG A 141 -24.29 -7.02 14.56
N TYR A 142 -23.59 -7.97 15.18
CA TYR A 142 -23.96 -9.36 15.17
C TYR A 142 -24.86 -9.66 16.36
N GLU A 143 -25.97 -10.39 16.13
CA GLU A 143 -26.99 -10.71 17.13
C GLU A 143 -27.33 -12.20 17.03
N LYS A 144 -27.78 -12.79 18.14
CA LYS A 144 -28.30 -14.17 18.12
C LYS A 144 -29.54 -14.25 17.26
N GLN A 145 -29.65 -15.31 16.43
CA GLN A 145 -30.93 -15.63 15.81
C GLN A 145 -31.93 -16.06 16.88
N ILE A 146 -33.00 -15.30 17.01
CA ILE A 146 -34.20 -15.78 17.72
C ILE A 146 -34.85 -16.76 16.75
N ILE A 147 -34.73 -18.05 17.05
CA ILE A 147 -35.53 -19.06 16.37
C ILE A 147 -36.87 -19.06 17.12
N ASP A 148 -37.85 -18.36 16.57
CA ASP A 148 -39.23 -18.48 17.01
C ASP A 148 -39.65 -19.92 16.68
N ASN A 149 -39.50 -20.82 17.64
CA ASN A 149 -40.16 -22.11 17.64
C ASN A 149 -41.59 -21.93 18.13
N ASP A 150 -42.42 -21.22 17.37
CA ASP A 150 -43.86 -21.36 17.48
C ASP A 150 -44.19 -22.74 16.85
N ILE A 151 -44.04 -23.77 17.67
CA ILE A 151 -44.73 -25.01 17.41
C ILE A 151 -46.17 -24.79 17.88
N ASP A 152 -47.02 -24.45 16.94
CA ASP A 152 -48.45 -24.61 17.11
C ASP A 152 -48.70 -26.08 17.47
N THR A 153 -48.99 -26.32 18.75
CA THR A 153 -49.62 -27.54 19.22
C THR A 153 -51.09 -27.27 19.29
N GLU A 154 -51.83 -27.67 18.27
CA GLU A 154 -53.22 -28.08 18.37
C GLU A 154 -53.28 -29.57 18.53
#